data_e6cb278a58fe1da21b659aa025b623c6
#
_entry.id   e6cb278a58fe1da21b659aa025b623c6
#
_cell.length_a   1.000
_cell.length_b   1.000
_cell.length_c   1.000
_cell.angle_alpha   90.00
_cell.angle_beta   90.00
_cell.angle_gamma   90.00
#
_symmetry.space_group_name_H-M   'P 1'
#
loop_
_entity.id
_entity.type
_entity.pdbx_description
1 polymer ?
#
loop_
_entity_poly.entity_id
_entity_poly.type
_entity_poly.pdbx_seq_one_letter_code
_entity_poly.pdbx_strand_id
1 'polypeptide(L)'
;PERLTKGTIIKLIDKTLEGLGQKTLTQMMQEGMTVGELRKLFNDIVTNADNLPQEVKELLAKVGIDIDTLVKLNEALNKFPNLLDDVRVAFGTPDQAGIYTVCAVTNNKNYHTGFAMGSLVVKAHVSDVRLTWNAPINGKLTVEEAAAFDFGATLRYNEKPVADQSSVKCLYTGITSNWQAYSSTTTPPTEPGRYVMTAVTVGGNYQAAPITRSFQITK
;
A
#
# COMPACT_ATOMS: atom_id res chain seq x y z
N PRO A 1 22.41 -12.20 33.26
CA PRO A 1 22.11 -12.42 31.85
C PRO A 1 20.87 -11.63 31.49
N GLU A 2 21.04 -10.49 30.80
CA GLU A 2 19.93 -9.70 30.29
C GLU A 2 19.08 -10.57 29.36
N ARG A 3 17.81 -10.67 29.66
CA ARG A 3 16.84 -11.31 28.78
C ARG A 3 16.79 -10.47 27.49
N LEU A 4 17.29 -11.01 26.39
CA LEU A 4 17.12 -10.44 25.06
C LEU A 4 15.62 -10.30 24.78
N THR A 5 15.11 -9.09 24.86
CA THR A 5 13.74 -8.78 24.49
C THR A 5 13.64 -8.65 22.98
N LYS A 6 12.45 -8.91 22.42
CA LYS A 6 12.16 -8.69 20.99
C LYS A 6 12.59 -7.28 20.52
N GLY A 7 12.45 -6.27 21.38
CA GLY A 7 12.88 -4.91 21.08
C GLY A 7 14.41 -4.72 21.00
N THR A 8 15.19 -5.47 21.78
CA THR A 8 16.66 -5.43 21.72
C THR A 8 17.16 -6.04 20.41
N ILE A 9 16.52 -7.11 19.95
CA ILE A 9 16.83 -7.78 18.68
C ILE A 9 16.56 -6.85 17.50
N ILE A 10 15.40 -6.20 17.47
CA ILE A 10 15.03 -5.24 16.42
C ILE A 10 16.04 -4.09 16.36
N LYS A 11 16.39 -3.49 17.48
CA LYS A 11 17.38 -2.40 17.54
C LYS A 11 18.76 -2.79 16.99
N LEU A 12 19.19 -4.03 17.24
CA LEU A 12 20.48 -4.51 16.73
C LEU A 12 20.46 -4.73 15.22
N ILE A 13 19.38 -5.30 14.71
CA ILE A 13 19.15 -5.46 13.27
C ILE A 13 19.09 -4.09 12.60
N ASP A 14 18.36 -3.15 13.17
CA ASP A 14 18.25 -1.78 12.66
C ASP A 14 19.62 -1.11 12.55
N LYS A 15 20.44 -1.20 13.61
CA LYS A 15 21.79 -0.63 13.60
C LYS A 15 22.68 -1.25 12.53
N THR A 16 22.51 -2.55 12.27
CA THR A 16 23.25 -3.24 11.21
C THR A 16 22.81 -2.77 9.83
N LEU A 17 21.50 -2.65 9.60
CA LEU A 17 20.94 -2.18 8.34
C LEU A 17 21.31 -0.71 8.06
N GLU A 18 21.29 0.15 9.07
CA GLU A 18 21.78 1.53 8.98
C GLU A 18 23.26 1.57 8.57
N GLY A 19 24.09 0.72 9.17
CA GLY A 19 25.51 0.60 8.82
C GLY A 19 25.75 0.14 7.38
N LEU A 20 24.80 -0.56 6.78
CA LEU A 20 24.82 -0.98 5.38
C LEU A 20 24.12 0.02 4.43
N GLY A 21 23.66 1.18 4.93
CA GLY A 21 22.91 2.17 4.16
C GLY A 21 21.53 1.70 3.72
N GLN A 22 20.96 0.70 4.39
CA GLN A 22 19.62 0.16 4.12
C GLN A 22 18.58 0.77 5.06
N LYS A 23 17.31 0.71 4.65
CA LYS A 23 16.19 1.02 5.56
C LYS A 23 16.23 0.09 6.77
N THR A 24 15.93 0.61 7.96
CA THR A 24 15.85 -0.20 9.17
C THR A 24 14.66 -1.16 9.13
N LEU A 25 14.73 -2.26 9.87
CA LEU A 25 13.60 -3.18 10.01
C LEU A 25 12.37 -2.47 10.62
N THR A 26 12.60 -1.54 11.57
CA THR A 26 11.55 -0.71 12.15
C THR A 26 10.86 0.14 11.09
N GLN A 27 11.60 0.81 10.21
CA GLN A 27 11.04 1.58 9.10
C GLN A 27 10.27 0.68 8.13
N MET A 28 10.83 -0.47 7.76
CA MET A 28 10.18 -1.45 6.89
C MET A 28 8.88 -2.00 7.49
N MET A 29 8.85 -2.22 8.82
CA MET A 29 7.63 -2.66 9.52
C MET A 29 6.54 -1.59 9.55
N GLN A 30 6.91 -0.30 9.63
CA GLN A 30 5.97 0.82 9.65
C GLN A 30 5.44 1.17 8.26
N GLU A 31 6.32 1.17 7.26
CA GLU A 31 5.99 1.58 5.90
C GLU A 31 5.46 0.41 5.04
N GLY A 32 5.65 -0.84 5.50
CA GLY A 32 5.54 -2.05 4.71
C GLY A 32 6.69 -2.15 3.71
N MET A 33 6.99 -3.35 3.26
CA MET A 33 8.01 -3.60 2.23
C MET A 33 7.42 -4.44 1.11
N THR A 34 7.95 -4.30 -0.08
CA THR A 34 7.59 -5.16 -1.21
C THR A 34 8.36 -6.49 -1.14
N VAL A 35 7.87 -7.51 -1.85
CA VAL A 35 8.58 -8.78 -2.01
C VAL A 35 9.95 -8.56 -2.65
N GLY A 36 10.07 -7.61 -3.59
CA GLY A 36 11.33 -7.24 -4.21
C GLY A 36 12.32 -6.62 -3.23
N GLU A 37 11.87 -5.70 -2.38
CA GLU A 37 12.69 -5.10 -1.31
C GLU A 37 13.13 -6.16 -0.29
N LEU A 38 12.21 -7.07 0.10
CA LEU A 38 12.52 -8.17 0.99
C LEU A 38 13.57 -9.13 0.38
N ARG A 39 13.41 -9.46 -0.90
CA ARG A 39 14.35 -10.30 -1.65
C ARG A 39 15.74 -9.66 -1.70
N LYS A 40 15.82 -8.37 -2.02
CA LYS A 40 17.08 -7.62 -2.02
C LYS A 40 17.73 -7.63 -0.64
N LEU A 41 16.96 -7.35 0.42
CA LEU A 41 17.45 -7.38 1.80
C LEU A 41 18.07 -8.74 2.16
N PHE A 42 17.38 -9.85 1.88
CA PHE A 42 17.91 -11.18 2.17
C PHE A 42 19.15 -11.50 1.34
N ASN A 43 19.18 -11.13 0.06
CA ASN A 43 20.36 -11.28 -0.79
C ASN A 43 21.55 -10.50 -0.21
N ASP A 44 21.36 -9.25 0.20
CA ASP A 44 22.41 -8.41 0.77
C ASP A 44 22.94 -9.02 2.09
N ILE A 45 22.07 -9.52 2.97
CA ILE A 45 22.46 -10.17 4.22
C ILE A 45 23.25 -11.45 3.94
N VAL A 46 22.76 -12.31 3.03
CA VAL A 46 23.40 -13.58 2.70
C VAL A 46 24.76 -13.35 2.03
N THR A 47 24.85 -12.41 1.09
CA THR A 47 26.09 -12.08 0.37
C THR A 47 27.14 -11.50 1.31
N ASN A 48 26.73 -10.75 2.34
CA ASN A 48 27.63 -10.15 3.33
C ASN A 48 27.69 -10.94 4.65
N ALA A 49 27.25 -12.19 4.67
CA ALA A 49 27.14 -13.00 5.88
C ALA A 49 28.48 -13.13 6.63
N ASP A 50 29.60 -13.21 5.90
CA ASP A 50 30.95 -13.29 6.48
C ASP A 50 31.37 -11.98 7.14
N ASN A 51 30.90 -10.86 6.66
CA ASN A 51 31.22 -9.50 7.14
C ASN A 51 30.22 -9.00 8.22
N LEU A 52 29.20 -9.78 8.57
CA LEU A 52 28.31 -9.42 9.66
C LEU A 52 29.08 -9.34 10.99
N PRO A 53 28.84 -8.28 11.80
CA PRO A 53 29.42 -8.17 13.13
C PRO A 53 29.17 -9.44 13.94
N GLN A 54 30.17 -9.90 14.72
CA GLN A 54 30.07 -11.13 15.51
C GLN A 54 28.86 -11.10 16.46
N GLU A 55 28.56 -9.93 17.02
CA GLU A 55 27.40 -9.71 17.89
C GLU A 55 26.06 -10.02 17.17
N VAL A 56 25.96 -9.70 15.88
CA VAL A 56 24.79 -10.01 15.07
C VAL A 56 24.67 -11.50 14.78
N LYS A 57 25.79 -12.17 14.44
CA LYS A 57 25.84 -13.63 14.24
C LYS A 57 25.41 -14.37 15.51
N GLU A 58 25.93 -13.96 16.66
CA GLU A 58 25.56 -14.54 17.95
C GLU A 58 24.09 -14.33 18.31
N LEU A 59 23.56 -13.15 17.95
CA LEU A 59 22.17 -12.83 18.20
C LEU A 59 21.23 -13.65 17.32
N LEU A 60 21.52 -13.76 16.03
CA LEU A 60 20.77 -14.62 15.09
C LEU A 60 20.77 -16.06 15.59
N ALA A 61 21.92 -16.57 16.02
CA ALA A 61 22.04 -17.91 16.60
C ALA A 61 21.22 -18.09 17.90
N LYS A 62 21.17 -17.06 18.77
CA LYS A 62 20.38 -17.09 20.01
C LYS A 62 18.86 -17.12 19.76
N VAL A 63 18.39 -16.52 18.68
CA VAL A 63 16.97 -16.57 18.27
C VAL A 63 16.67 -17.78 17.39
N GLY A 64 17.65 -18.65 17.13
CA GLY A 64 17.52 -19.87 16.34
C GLY A 64 17.48 -19.62 14.83
N ILE A 65 17.90 -18.44 14.39
CA ILE A 65 18.09 -18.11 12.98
C ILE A 65 19.58 -18.20 12.69
N ASP A 66 19.99 -19.32 12.10
CA ASP A 66 21.35 -19.46 11.59
C ASP A 66 21.43 -18.95 10.12
N ILE A 67 22.66 -18.80 9.63
CA ILE A 67 22.90 -18.34 8.26
C ILE A 67 22.31 -19.33 7.26
N ASP A 68 22.31 -20.62 7.52
CA ASP A 68 21.74 -21.64 6.67
C ASP A 68 20.21 -21.45 6.53
N THR A 69 19.54 -21.06 7.61
CA THR A 69 18.11 -20.72 7.58
C THR A 69 17.86 -19.48 6.73
N LEU A 70 18.70 -18.43 6.81
CA LEU A 70 18.61 -17.25 5.97
C LEU A 70 18.86 -17.57 4.49
N VAL A 71 19.83 -18.42 4.19
CA VAL A 71 20.10 -18.90 2.82
C VAL A 71 18.87 -19.62 2.25
N LYS A 72 18.28 -20.55 3.01
CA LYS A 72 17.07 -21.27 2.57
C LYS A 72 15.87 -20.35 2.37
N LEU A 73 15.68 -19.35 3.24
CA LEU A 73 14.65 -18.34 3.07
C LEU A 73 14.89 -17.49 1.81
N ASN A 74 16.13 -17.09 1.58
CA ASN A 74 16.52 -16.38 0.38
C ASN A 74 16.28 -17.20 -0.89
N GLU A 75 16.67 -18.47 -0.89
CA GLU A 75 16.38 -19.38 -2.00
C GLU A 75 14.88 -19.54 -2.24
N ALA A 76 14.08 -19.66 -1.17
CA ALA A 76 12.64 -19.73 -1.27
C ALA A 76 12.04 -18.44 -1.87
N LEU A 77 12.50 -17.26 -1.43
CA LEU A 77 12.07 -15.96 -1.98
C LEU A 77 12.46 -15.80 -3.45
N ASN A 78 13.66 -16.28 -3.82
CA ASN A 78 14.13 -16.23 -5.21
C ASN A 78 13.38 -17.17 -6.16
N LYS A 79 12.65 -18.16 -5.65
CA LYS A 79 11.74 -19.00 -6.45
C LYS A 79 10.42 -18.31 -6.81
N PHE A 80 10.06 -17.21 -6.13
CA PHE A 80 8.88 -16.45 -6.51
C PHE A 80 9.13 -15.69 -7.82
N PRO A 81 8.15 -15.65 -8.72
CA PRO A 81 8.25 -14.85 -9.95
C PRO A 81 8.49 -13.37 -9.62
N ASN A 82 9.29 -12.68 -10.42
CA ASN A 82 9.52 -11.24 -10.27
C ASN A 82 8.23 -10.41 -10.42
N LEU A 83 7.19 -10.99 -11.01
CA LEU A 83 5.84 -10.41 -11.07
C LEU A 83 5.27 -10.08 -9.68
N LEU A 84 5.77 -10.72 -8.61
CA LEU A 84 5.34 -10.46 -7.24
C LEU A 84 6.20 -9.41 -6.52
N ASP A 85 7.21 -8.84 -7.17
CA ASP A 85 8.14 -7.91 -6.52
C ASP A 85 7.46 -6.64 -6.00
N ASP A 86 6.36 -6.22 -6.62
CA ASP A 86 5.56 -5.06 -6.20
C ASP A 86 4.54 -5.40 -5.10
N VAL A 87 4.38 -6.67 -4.75
CA VAL A 87 3.48 -7.10 -3.66
C VAL A 87 4.06 -6.66 -2.32
N ARG A 88 3.28 -5.92 -1.54
CA ARG A 88 3.69 -5.47 -0.21
C ARG A 88 3.59 -6.59 0.81
N VAL A 89 4.64 -6.72 1.61
CA VAL A 89 4.71 -7.59 2.77
C VAL A 89 4.60 -6.73 4.03
N ALA A 90 3.68 -7.07 4.91
CA ALA A 90 3.56 -6.45 6.23
C ALA A 90 3.80 -7.51 7.32
N PHE A 91 4.48 -7.10 8.39
CA PHE A 91 4.65 -7.92 9.57
C PHE A 91 3.51 -7.63 10.55
N GLY A 92 2.65 -8.60 10.76
CA GLY A 92 1.49 -8.47 11.64
C GLY A 92 0.18 -8.83 10.95
N THR A 93 -0.93 -8.48 11.60
CA THR A 93 -2.26 -8.70 11.00
C THR A 93 -2.53 -7.58 10.00
N PRO A 94 -2.85 -7.90 8.74
CA PRO A 94 -3.18 -6.86 7.76
C PRO A 94 -4.49 -6.16 8.15
N ASP A 95 -4.46 -4.84 8.15
CA ASP A 95 -5.59 -3.95 8.46
C ASP A 95 -6.18 -3.27 7.21
N GLN A 96 -5.56 -3.48 6.06
CA GLN A 96 -6.01 -2.94 4.79
C GLN A 96 -6.71 -4.02 3.96
N ALA A 97 -7.73 -3.63 3.20
CA ALA A 97 -8.38 -4.53 2.27
C ALA A 97 -7.42 -4.94 1.15
N GLY A 98 -7.39 -6.24 0.84
CA GLY A 98 -6.48 -6.79 -0.16
C GLY A 98 -6.35 -8.29 -0.09
N ILE A 99 -5.52 -8.82 -0.96
CA ILE A 99 -5.14 -10.24 -0.98
C ILE A 99 -3.71 -10.34 -0.45
N TYR A 100 -3.54 -11.13 0.59
CA TYR A 100 -2.27 -11.30 1.29
C TYR A 100 -1.80 -12.75 1.22
N THR A 101 -0.50 -12.93 1.11
CA THR A 101 0.12 -14.23 1.35
C THR A 101 0.60 -14.25 2.80
N VAL A 102 0.11 -15.21 3.57
CA VAL A 102 0.53 -15.44 4.95
C VAL A 102 1.56 -16.55 4.97
N CYS A 103 2.73 -16.24 5.54
CA CYS A 103 3.80 -17.22 5.74
C CYS A 103 3.95 -17.51 7.24
N ALA A 104 3.93 -18.76 7.60
CA ALA A 104 4.22 -19.25 8.96
C ALA A 104 5.51 -20.06 8.95
N VAL A 105 6.40 -19.74 9.86
CA VAL A 105 7.67 -20.44 10.06
C VAL A 105 7.70 -20.96 11.49
N THR A 106 7.95 -22.25 11.67
CA THR A 106 8.17 -22.81 13.01
C THR A 106 9.64 -22.61 13.40
N ASN A 107 9.85 -21.99 14.56
CA ASN A 107 11.17 -21.88 15.17
C ASN A 107 11.15 -22.59 16.53
N ASN A 108 11.44 -23.88 16.52
CA ASN A 108 11.51 -24.69 17.72
C ASN A 108 12.77 -25.56 17.69
N LYS A 109 13.57 -25.51 18.74
CA LYS A 109 14.84 -26.25 18.85
C LYS A 109 14.67 -27.76 18.78
N ASN A 110 13.47 -28.29 19.07
CA ASN A 110 13.19 -29.74 19.12
C ASN A 110 12.53 -30.27 17.85
N TYR A 111 12.22 -29.40 16.88
CA TYR A 111 11.56 -29.81 15.64
C TYR A 111 12.26 -29.18 14.44
N HIS A 112 12.26 -29.87 13.32
CA HIS A 112 12.74 -29.30 12.06
C HIS A 112 11.94 -28.04 11.71
N THR A 113 12.63 -27.04 11.15
CA THR A 113 11.98 -25.83 10.66
C THR A 113 10.90 -26.18 9.65
N GLY A 114 9.65 -25.91 10.00
CA GLY A 114 8.51 -26.06 9.12
C GLY A 114 8.15 -24.73 8.50
N PHE A 115 7.71 -24.76 7.26
CA PHE A 115 7.23 -23.59 6.53
C PHE A 115 5.84 -23.89 5.97
N ALA A 116 4.90 -22.98 6.18
CA ALA A 116 3.57 -23.06 5.62
C ALA A 116 3.20 -21.73 4.97
N MET A 117 2.51 -21.78 3.85
CA MET A 117 1.97 -20.61 3.16
C MET A 117 0.46 -20.76 2.99
N GLY A 118 -0.25 -19.66 3.10
CA GLY A 118 -1.67 -19.55 2.85
C GLY A 118 -2.04 -18.20 2.26
N SER A 119 -3.25 -18.08 1.74
CA SER A 119 -3.79 -16.81 1.30
C SER A 119 -4.83 -16.29 2.30
N LEU A 120 -4.82 -14.98 2.53
CA LEU A 120 -5.80 -14.26 3.34
C LEU A 120 -6.40 -13.15 2.48
N VAL A 121 -7.74 -13.10 2.43
CA VAL A 121 -8.45 -12.01 1.76
C VAL A 121 -9.10 -11.13 2.83
N VAL A 122 -8.65 -9.89 2.93
CA VAL A 122 -9.29 -8.85 3.74
C VAL A 122 -10.21 -8.07 2.81
N LYS A 123 -11.52 -8.16 3.07
CA LYS A 123 -12.53 -7.51 2.23
C LYS A 123 -12.72 -6.04 2.64
N ALA A 124 -12.88 -5.17 1.66
CA ALA A 124 -13.28 -3.79 1.90
C ALA A 124 -14.72 -3.72 2.43
N HIS A 125 -15.01 -2.70 3.24
CA HIS A 125 -16.38 -2.33 3.59
C HIS A 125 -17.11 -1.80 2.36
N VAL A 126 -18.30 -2.35 2.09
CA VAL A 126 -19.18 -1.92 1.01
C VAL A 126 -20.55 -1.48 1.51
N SER A 127 -21.00 -2.00 2.67
CA SER A 127 -22.26 -1.60 3.30
C SER A 127 -22.10 -0.23 3.96
N ASP A 128 -23.11 0.63 3.81
CA ASP A 128 -23.13 1.98 4.39
C ASP A 128 -21.97 2.89 3.93
N VAL A 129 -21.32 2.52 2.82
CA VAL A 129 -20.28 3.29 2.17
C VAL A 129 -20.84 3.98 0.94
N ARG A 130 -20.64 5.28 0.83
CA ARG A 130 -21.11 6.07 -0.31
C ARG A 130 -20.15 7.21 -0.66
N LEU A 131 -20.19 7.59 -1.92
CA LEU A 131 -19.59 8.84 -2.41
C LEU A 131 -20.64 9.94 -2.39
N THR A 132 -20.22 11.14 -2.03
CA THR A 132 -21.03 12.36 -2.11
C THR A 132 -20.23 13.45 -2.79
N TRP A 133 -20.86 14.22 -3.69
CA TRP A 133 -20.22 15.38 -4.29
C TRP A 133 -19.94 16.44 -3.22
N ASN A 134 -18.77 17.09 -3.30
CA ASN A 134 -18.40 18.14 -2.34
C ASN A 134 -19.22 19.39 -2.52
N ALA A 135 -19.57 19.73 -3.76
CA ALA A 135 -20.39 20.89 -4.06
C ALA A 135 -21.56 20.53 -5.03
N PRO A 136 -22.75 21.11 -4.84
CA PRO A 136 -23.87 20.93 -5.77
C PRO A 136 -23.61 21.68 -7.07
N ILE A 137 -23.99 21.10 -8.22
CA ILE A 137 -24.05 21.79 -9.51
C ILE A 137 -25.51 21.79 -9.96
N ASN A 138 -26.03 22.97 -10.28
CA ASN A 138 -27.38 23.14 -10.84
C ASN A 138 -27.38 23.02 -12.37
N GLY A 139 -26.54 22.12 -12.89
CA GLY A 139 -26.43 21.81 -14.31
C GLY A 139 -25.53 22.75 -15.13
N LYS A 140 -25.27 23.98 -14.70
CA LYS A 140 -24.45 24.97 -15.40
C LYS A 140 -23.54 25.71 -14.45
N LEU A 141 -22.35 26.05 -14.94
CA LEU A 141 -21.36 26.92 -14.30
C LEU A 141 -20.87 27.92 -15.35
N THR A 142 -20.50 29.14 -14.95
CA THR A 142 -19.67 30.02 -15.79
C THR A 142 -18.22 29.59 -15.75
N VAL A 143 -17.34 30.12 -16.60
CA VAL A 143 -15.91 29.84 -16.58
C VAL A 143 -15.29 30.26 -15.23
N GLU A 144 -15.70 31.40 -14.68
CA GLU A 144 -15.24 31.92 -13.40
C GLU A 144 -15.67 30.99 -12.24
N GLU A 145 -16.94 30.55 -12.25
CA GLU A 145 -17.44 29.61 -11.26
C GLU A 145 -16.72 28.26 -11.36
N ALA A 146 -16.48 27.76 -12.57
CA ALA A 146 -15.77 26.50 -12.78
C ALA A 146 -14.32 26.55 -12.28
N ALA A 147 -13.64 27.70 -12.41
CA ALA A 147 -12.27 27.88 -11.93
C ALA A 147 -12.14 27.79 -10.39
N ALA A 148 -13.22 28.14 -9.67
CA ALA A 148 -13.27 28.11 -8.20
C ALA A 148 -14.06 26.93 -7.63
N PHE A 149 -14.62 26.08 -8.49
CA PHE A 149 -15.55 25.01 -8.08
C PHE A 149 -14.81 23.79 -7.54
N ASP A 150 -15.29 23.23 -6.43
CA ASP A 150 -14.83 21.95 -5.93
C ASP A 150 -15.47 20.78 -6.70
N PHE A 151 -14.76 20.28 -7.69
CA PHE A 151 -15.16 19.13 -8.49
C PHE A 151 -14.90 17.78 -7.80
N GLY A 152 -14.54 17.77 -6.52
CA GLY A 152 -14.24 16.58 -5.77
C GLY A 152 -15.48 15.82 -5.28
N ALA A 153 -15.22 14.64 -4.77
CA ALA A 153 -16.19 13.82 -4.05
C ALA A 153 -15.58 13.31 -2.75
N THR A 154 -16.41 13.14 -1.73
CA THR A 154 -16.03 12.64 -0.42
C THR A 154 -16.58 11.24 -0.21
N LEU A 155 -15.71 10.32 0.18
CA LEU A 155 -16.08 8.97 0.62
C LEU A 155 -16.58 9.03 2.06
N ARG A 156 -17.75 8.45 2.30
CA ARG A 156 -18.39 8.40 3.61
C ARG A 156 -18.71 6.96 4.01
N TYR A 157 -18.54 6.70 5.30
CA TYR A 157 -18.99 5.48 5.96
C TYR A 157 -19.88 5.85 7.15
N ASN A 158 -21.07 5.27 7.24
CA ASN A 158 -22.07 5.64 8.24
C ASN A 158 -22.27 7.16 8.32
N GLU A 159 -22.47 7.81 7.17
CA GLU A 159 -22.68 9.26 7.01
C GLU A 159 -21.49 10.15 7.38
N LYS A 160 -20.40 9.61 7.92
CA LYS A 160 -19.20 10.38 8.29
C LYS A 160 -18.12 10.27 7.21
N PRO A 161 -17.39 11.35 6.92
CA PRO A 161 -16.24 11.26 6.03
C PRO A 161 -15.22 10.24 6.54
N VAL A 162 -14.74 9.39 5.65
CA VAL A 162 -13.60 8.50 5.93
C VAL A 162 -12.34 9.35 6.04
N ALA A 163 -11.47 9.04 7.00
CA ALA A 163 -10.24 9.82 7.22
C ALA A 163 -9.30 9.79 6.02
N ASP A 164 -9.17 8.62 5.37
CA ASP A 164 -8.36 8.45 4.16
C ASP A 164 -9.25 8.52 2.91
N GLN A 165 -9.09 9.59 2.15
CA GLN A 165 -9.77 9.84 0.87
C GLN A 165 -8.93 9.46 -0.35
N SER A 166 -7.75 8.87 -0.18
CA SER A 166 -6.80 8.59 -1.27
C SER A 166 -7.34 7.62 -2.32
N SER A 167 -8.30 6.77 -1.93
CA SER A 167 -8.99 5.84 -2.82
C SER A 167 -9.99 6.51 -3.77
N VAL A 168 -10.42 7.74 -3.49
CA VAL A 168 -11.38 8.47 -4.33
C VAL A 168 -10.67 8.99 -5.58
N LYS A 169 -11.21 8.65 -6.75
CA LYS A 169 -10.74 9.14 -8.04
C LYS A 169 -11.89 9.76 -8.80
N CYS A 170 -11.66 10.95 -9.35
CA CYS A 170 -12.60 11.63 -10.20
C CYS A 170 -12.14 11.57 -11.66
N LEU A 171 -13.03 11.22 -12.56
CA LEU A 171 -12.81 11.19 -13.99
C LEU A 171 -13.71 12.25 -14.64
N TYR A 172 -13.15 13.00 -15.57
CA TYR A 172 -13.85 14.04 -16.33
C TYR A 172 -13.79 13.70 -17.79
N THR A 173 -14.95 13.68 -18.44
CA THR A 173 -15.05 13.46 -19.89
C THR A 173 -16.02 14.46 -20.48
N GLY A 174 -15.86 14.82 -21.74
CA GLY A 174 -16.78 15.75 -22.36
C GLY A 174 -16.33 16.25 -23.72
N ILE A 175 -17.03 17.28 -24.18
CA ILE A 175 -16.76 17.97 -25.44
C ILE A 175 -16.79 19.48 -25.17
N THR A 176 -15.71 20.18 -25.53
CA THR A 176 -15.65 21.65 -25.47
C THR A 176 -16.60 22.28 -26.50
N SER A 177 -16.90 23.56 -26.35
CA SER A 177 -17.69 24.31 -27.35
C SER A 177 -17.03 24.38 -28.74
N ASN A 178 -15.73 24.13 -28.83
CA ASN A 178 -14.98 24.04 -30.08
C ASN A 178 -14.91 22.60 -30.64
N TRP A 179 -15.77 21.71 -30.16
CA TRP A 179 -15.86 20.31 -30.59
C TRP A 179 -14.60 19.46 -30.31
N GLN A 180 -13.81 19.87 -29.35
CA GLN A 180 -12.64 19.09 -28.92
C GLN A 180 -13.05 18.14 -27.81
N ALA A 181 -12.61 16.87 -27.90
CA ALA A 181 -12.81 15.90 -26.83
C ALA A 181 -11.96 16.26 -25.61
N TYR A 182 -12.55 16.12 -24.44
CA TYR A 182 -11.90 16.29 -23.15
C TYR A 182 -11.96 14.99 -22.37
N SER A 183 -10.81 14.58 -21.81
CA SER A 183 -10.72 13.44 -20.87
C SER A 183 -9.57 13.67 -19.91
N SER A 184 -9.83 13.61 -18.63
CA SER A 184 -8.81 13.75 -17.58
C SER A 184 -9.20 13.00 -16.31
N THR A 185 -8.19 12.50 -15.61
CA THR A 185 -8.33 11.85 -14.29
C THR A 185 -7.82 12.73 -13.15
N THR A 186 -7.22 13.87 -13.45
CA THR A 186 -6.57 14.73 -12.44
C THR A 186 -7.00 16.20 -12.55
N THR A 187 -7.39 16.64 -13.74
CA THR A 187 -7.66 18.05 -14.00
C THR A 187 -9.14 18.22 -14.34
N PRO A 188 -9.91 19.01 -13.57
CA PRO A 188 -11.27 19.37 -13.94
C PRO A 188 -11.30 20.24 -15.20
N PRO A 189 -12.39 20.20 -16.01
CA PRO A 189 -12.54 21.07 -17.16
C PRO A 189 -12.80 22.51 -16.73
N THR A 190 -12.21 23.46 -17.42
CA THR A 190 -12.40 24.91 -17.20
C THR A 190 -12.90 25.65 -18.43
N GLU A 191 -12.89 25.02 -19.60
CA GLU A 191 -13.36 25.63 -20.85
C GLU A 191 -14.87 25.45 -21.05
N PRO A 192 -15.53 26.37 -21.78
CA PRO A 192 -16.92 26.20 -22.15
C PRO A 192 -17.15 24.88 -22.89
N GLY A 193 -18.17 24.12 -22.46
CA GLY A 193 -18.44 22.79 -23.02
C GLY A 193 -19.49 22.02 -22.24
N ARG A 194 -19.68 20.75 -22.62
CA ARG A 194 -20.54 19.80 -21.93
C ARG A 194 -19.72 18.65 -21.39
N TYR A 195 -19.86 18.37 -20.11
CA TYR A 195 -19.00 17.44 -19.38
C TYR A 195 -19.80 16.47 -18.53
N VAL A 196 -19.20 15.33 -18.30
CA VAL A 196 -19.60 14.33 -17.33
C VAL A 196 -18.45 14.10 -16.37
N MET A 197 -18.73 14.11 -15.09
CA MET A 197 -17.79 13.69 -14.08
C MET A 197 -18.29 12.43 -13.38
N THR A 198 -17.37 11.53 -13.12
CA THR A 198 -17.62 10.26 -12.43
C THR A 198 -16.64 10.15 -11.27
N ALA A 199 -17.14 9.91 -10.07
CA ALA A 199 -16.30 9.57 -8.93
C ALA A 199 -16.38 8.07 -8.66
N VAL A 200 -15.23 7.47 -8.43
CA VAL A 200 -15.07 6.03 -8.15
C VAL A 200 -14.13 5.85 -6.96
N THR A 201 -14.22 4.71 -6.29
CA THR A 201 -13.22 4.27 -5.32
C THR A 201 -12.32 3.22 -5.95
N VAL A 202 -11.00 3.35 -5.78
CA VAL A 202 -10.00 2.41 -6.28
C VAL A 202 -9.10 1.99 -5.13
N GLY A 203 -9.19 0.73 -4.74
CA GLY A 203 -8.48 0.21 -3.56
C GLY A 203 -9.03 0.75 -2.24
N GLY A 204 -8.25 0.60 -1.16
CA GLY A 204 -8.60 1.05 0.19
C GLY A 204 -9.60 0.15 0.92
N ASN A 205 -9.87 0.51 2.18
CA ASN A 205 -10.71 -0.28 3.09
C ASN A 205 -12.21 -0.07 2.89
N TYR A 206 -12.60 0.94 2.12
CA TYR A 206 -13.97 1.30 1.87
C TYR A 206 -14.20 1.44 0.37
N GLN A 207 -15.21 0.76 -0.13
CA GLN A 207 -15.58 0.81 -1.55
C GLN A 207 -17.04 1.23 -1.68
N ALA A 208 -17.28 2.24 -2.50
CA ALA A 208 -18.61 2.76 -2.78
C ALA A 208 -18.99 2.53 -4.24
N ALA A 209 -20.29 2.48 -4.53
CA ALA A 209 -20.78 2.54 -5.89
C ALA A 209 -20.34 3.85 -6.57
N PRO A 210 -19.97 3.83 -7.85
CA PRO A 210 -19.67 5.03 -8.61
C PRO A 210 -20.83 6.01 -8.62
N ILE A 211 -20.52 7.29 -8.57
CA ILE A 211 -21.49 8.36 -8.78
C ILE A 211 -21.12 9.17 -10.01
N THR A 212 -22.11 9.56 -10.80
CA THR A 212 -21.91 10.29 -12.05
C THR A 212 -22.85 11.48 -12.11
N ARG A 213 -22.38 12.60 -12.65
CA ARG A 213 -23.22 13.75 -12.99
C ARG A 213 -22.74 14.46 -14.25
N SER A 214 -23.67 15.06 -14.98
CA SER A 214 -23.39 15.91 -16.14
C SER A 214 -23.51 17.38 -15.77
N PHE A 215 -22.74 18.24 -16.43
CA PHE A 215 -22.80 19.69 -16.28
C PHE A 215 -22.32 20.39 -17.56
N GLN A 216 -22.59 21.66 -17.63
CA GLN A 216 -22.16 22.52 -18.72
C GLN A 216 -21.37 23.71 -18.16
N ILE A 217 -20.26 24.07 -18.82
CA ILE A 217 -19.56 25.33 -18.58
C ILE A 217 -19.94 26.28 -19.71
N THR A 218 -20.41 27.44 -19.35
CA THR A 218 -20.80 28.53 -20.27
C THR A 218 -19.84 29.69 -20.18
N LYS A 219 -19.80 30.51 -21.23
CA LYS A 219 -19.05 31.77 -21.21
C LYS A 219 -19.65 32.71 -20.19
#